data_f9ef63a8b7905cd9042b5ee2c6159d2a
#
_entry.id   f9ef63a8b7905cd9042b5ee2c6159d2a
#
_cell.length_a   1.000
_cell.length_b   1.000
_cell.length_c   1.000
_cell.angle_alpha   90.00
_cell.angle_beta   90.00
_cell.angle_gamma   90.00
#
_symmetry.space_group_name_H-M   'P 1'
#
loop_
_entity.id
_entity.type
_entity.pdbx_description
1 polymer ?
#
loop_
_entity_poly.entity_id
_entity_poly.type
_entity_poly.pdbx_seq_one_letter_code
_entity_poly.pdbx_strand_id
1 'polypeptide(L)'
;MNAKRMIILNVILLIILVGGGFAGYYYFNQSVNYLSTDNAQIAGQQVSVAAPATGKLSNWTGKTGDTFSKDNSMGTVQMVSDKGAVDVDIKAPADGTIVQTTAVENTMVAAGTPLAVTYDLDHLWVTANVKETDLDDVKVGQDVDIYVDAFPNITLNGKVEEIGLATAGTFSLLPKNNASGNYTKETQVVPVKISLDHYGERLVPGMNVTVRIHK
;
A
#
# COMPACT_ATOMS: atom_id res chain seq x y z
N MET A 1 -8.25 -61.60 -17.22
CA MET A 1 -7.45 -60.39 -17.39
C MET A 1 -5.96 -60.78 -17.46
N ASN A 2 -5.22 -60.34 -18.48
CA ASN A 2 -3.81 -60.74 -18.61
C ASN A 2 -2.99 -60.15 -17.46
N ALA A 3 -2.13 -61.01 -16.82
CA ALA A 3 -1.28 -60.58 -15.69
C ALA A 3 -0.49 -59.30 -15.98
N LYS A 4 -0.01 -59.09 -17.22
CA LYS A 4 0.63 -57.82 -17.62
C LYS A 4 -0.25 -56.59 -17.51
N ARG A 5 -1.56 -56.69 -17.84
CA ARG A 5 -2.50 -55.57 -17.73
C ARG A 5 -2.78 -55.25 -16.27
N MET A 6 -2.84 -56.21 -15.39
CA MET A 6 -3.03 -56.06 -13.97
C MET A 6 -1.83 -55.37 -13.30
N ILE A 7 -0.61 -55.74 -13.69
CA ILE A 7 0.61 -55.09 -13.21
C ILE A 7 0.67 -53.61 -13.66
N ILE A 8 0.37 -53.34 -14.94
CA ILE A 8 0.34 -51.97 -15.46
C ILE A 8 -0.69 -51.11 -14.72
N LEU A 9 -1.89 -51.66 -14.46
CA LEU A 9 -2.97 -50.95 -13.75
C LEU A 9 -2.58 -50.65 -12.30
N ASN A 10 -1.92 -51.59 -11.62
CA ASN A 10 -1.43 -51.35 -10.25
C ASN A 10 -0.29 -50.32 -10.21
N VAL A 11 0.61 -50.34 -11.21
CA VAL A 11 1.68 -49.33 -11.30
C VAL A 11 1.09 -47.92 -11.54
N ILE A 12 0.10 -47.81 -12.44
CA ILE A 12 -0.59 -46.55 -12.67
C ILE A 12 -1.31 -46.04 -11.39
N LEU A 13 -2.01 -46.94 -10.69
CA LEU A 13 -2.68 -46.66 -9.43
C LEU A 13 -1.69 -46.16 -8.36
N LEU A 14 -0.50 -46.83 -8.27
CA LEU A 14 0.54 -46.40 -7.35
C LEU A 14 1.07 -45.03 -7.66
N ILE A 15 1.30 -44.70 -8.95
CA ILE A 15 1.75 -43.38 -9.39
C ILE A 15 0.72 -42.29 -9.03
N ILE A 16 -0.58 -42.57 -9.22
CA ILE A 16 -1.67 -41.64 -8.87
C ILE A 16 -1.73 -41.42 -7.35
N LEU A 17 -1.58 -42.49 -6.56
CA LEU A 17 -1.59 -42.38 -5.08
C LEU A 17 -0.38 -41.60 -4.58
N VAL A 18 0.82 -41.88 -5.07
CA VAL A 18 2.04 -41.16 -4.67
C VAL A 18 1.99 -39.71 -5.13
N GLY A 19 1.61 -39.46 -6.39
CA GLY A 19 1.49 -38.10 -6.95
C GLY A 19 0.39 -37.29 -6.25
N GLY A 20 -0.77 -37.89 -6.00
CA GLY A 20 -1.87 -37.28 -5.27
C GLY A 20 -1.51 -37.00 -3.80
N GLY A 21 -0.81 -37.93 -3.16
CA GLY A 21 -0.30 -37.76 -1.79
C GLY A 21 0.70 -36.60 -1.69
N PHE A 22 1.62 -36.50 -2.64
CA PHE A 22 2.61 -35.42 -2.69
C PHE A 22 1.96 -34.05 -2.97
N ALA A 23 1.03 -34.01 -3.92
CA ALA A 23 0.26 -32.78 -4.19
C ALA A 23 -0.58 -32.37 -2.98
N GLY A 24 -1.27 -33.32 -2.33
CA GLY A 24 -2.05 -33.05 -1.12
C GLY A 24 -1.18 -32.52 0.03
N TYR A 25 -0.02 -33.13 0.25
CA TYR A 25 0.94 -32.66 1.25
C TYR A 25 1.45 -31.24 0.94
N TYR A 26 1.78 -30.98 -0.32
CA TYR A 26 2.23 -29.64 -0.74
C TYR A 26 1.19 -28.56 -0.49
N TYR A 27 -0.06 -28.79 -0.93
CA TYR A 27 -1.15 -27.84 -0.69
C TYR A 27 -1.48 -27.66 0.79
N PHE A 28 -1.49 -28.76 1.55
CA PHE A 28 -1.69 -28.72 3.00
C PHE A 28 -0.61 -27.91 3.70
N ASN A 29 0.65 -28.17 3.41
CA ASN A 29 1.79 -27.46 3.99
C ASN A 29 1.73 -25.97 3.68
N GLN A 30 1.35 -25.59 2.45
CA GLN A 30 1.22 -24.20 2.05
C GLN A 30 0.06 -23.49 2.77
N SER A 31 -1.07 -24.16 2.95
CA SER A 31 -2.23 -23.61 3.64
C SER A 31 -2.03 -23.44 5.16
N VAL A 32 -1.25 -24.34 5.78
CA VAL A 32 -1.01 -24.33 7.23
C VAL A 32 0.07 -23.33 7.62
N ASN A 33 1.12 -23.18 6.80
CA ASN A 33 2.29 -22.38 7.18
C ASN A 33 2.25 -20.94 6.69
N TYR A 34 1.32 -20.62 5.79
CA TYR A 34 1.25 -19.27 5.20
C TYR A 34 -0.17 -18.74 5.19
N LEU A 35 -0.28 -17.45 5.49
CA LEU A 35 -1.47 -16.66 5.23
C LEU A 35 -1.21 -15.75 4.03
N SER A 36 -1.98 -15.90 2.96
CA SER A 36 -1.82 -15.09 1.75
C SER A 36 -3.02 -14.18 1.53
N THR A 37 -2.75 -12.91 1.19
CA THR A 37 -3.76 -11.96 0.73
C THR A 37 -3.26 -11.15 -0.45
N ASP A 38 -4.12 -10.96 -1.44
CA ASP A 38 -3.94 -10.10 -2.61
C ASP A 38 -4.56 -8.71 -2.40
N ASN A 39 -5.29 -8.52 -1.29
CA ASN A 39 -5.83 -7.23 -0.89
C ASN A 39 -4.77 -6.43 -0.13
N ALA A 40 -3.70 -6.05 -0.83
CA ALA A 40 -2.59 -5.30 -0.27
C ALA A 40 -2.01 -4.30 -1.27
N GLN A 41 -1.46 -3.21 -0.77
CA GLN A 41 -0.86 -2.17 -1.59
C GLN A 41 0.35 -1.53 -0.92
N ILE A 42 1.26 -1.00 -1.75
CA ILE A 42 2.33 -0.13 -1.29
C ILE A 42 1.71 1.16 -0.75
N ALA A 43 2.10 1.55 0.43
CA ALA A 43 1.68 2.77 1.09
C ALA A 43 2.91 3.59 1.53
N GLY A 44 2.70 4.84 1.86
CA GLY A 44 3.73 5.74 2.36
C GLY A 44 3.10 6.94 3.05
N GLN A 45 3.93 7.69 3.77
CA GLN A 45 3.49 8.93 4.42
C GLN A 45 3.22 10.00 3.37
N GLN A 46 1.95 10.30 3.15
CA GLN A 46 1.54 11.41 2.29
C GLN A 46 1.64 12.73 3.05
N VAL A 47 2.26 13.72 2.42
CA VAL A 47 2.33 15.08 2.93
C VAL A 47 1.83 16.05 1.87
N SER A 48 0.93 16.95 2.26
CA SER A 48 0.42 18.00 1.37
C SER A 48 1.21 19.28 1.55
N VAL A 49 1.72 19.83 0.46
CA VAL A 49 2.28 21.18 0.41
C VAL A 49 1.17 22.15 0.10
N ALA A 50 0.86 23.04 1.02
CA ALA A 50 -0.25 24.00 0.89
C ALA A 50 0.26 25.44 0.86
N ALA A 51 -0.55 26.33 0.26
CA ALA A 51 -0.28 27.76 0.25
C ALA A 51 -0.32 28.33 1.68
N PRO A 52 0.74 29.01 2.14
CA PRO A 52 0.80 29.56 3.50
C PRO A 52 -0.09 30.79 3.69
N ALA A 53 -0.46 31.46 2.60
CA ALA A 53 -1.22 32.69 2.62
C ALA A 53 -2.13 32.82 1.39
N THR A 54 -3.11 33.70 1.45
CA THR A 54 -3.94 34.07 0.30
C THR A 54 -3.22 35.11 -0.55
N GLY A 55 -3.03 34.83 -1.85
CA GLY A 55 -2.34 35.73 -2.75
C GLY A 55 -2.12 35.10 -4.13
N LYS A 56 -1.28 35.74 -4.92
CA LYS A 56 -0.91 35.26 -6.25
C LYS A 56 0.29 34.30 -6.14
N LEU A 57 0.16 33.09 -6.66
CA LEU A 57 1.25 32.13 -6.72
C LEU A 57 2.32 32.61 -7.73
N SER A 58 3.54 32.73 -7.28
CA SER A 58 4.68 33.09 -8.11
C SER A 58 5.87 32.17 -7.85
N ASN A 59 6.76 32.07 -8.82
CA ASN A 59 8.02 31.32 -8.72
C ASN A 59 7.87 29.85 -8.25
N TRP A 60 6.80 29.16 -8.69
CA TRP A 60 6.65 27.76 -8.37
C TRP A 60 7.69 26.88 -9.09
N THR A 61 8.54 26.19 -8.33
CA THR A 61 9.62 25.38 -8.87
C THR A 61 9.34 23.88 -8.83
N GLY A 62 8.36 23.44 -8.03
CA GLY A 62 8.08 22.01 -7.79
C GLY A 62 7.47 21.30 -8.99
N LYS A 63 8.18 20.32 -9.53
CA LYS A 63 7.70 19.41 -10.59
C LYS A 63 7.53 18.01 -10.06
N THR A 64 6.64 17.24 -10.69
CA THR A 64 6.51 15.82 -10.37
C THR A 64 7.84 15.10 -10.58
N GLY A 65 8.28 14.38 -9.55
CA GLY A 65 9.57 13.70 -9.50
C GLY A 65 10.69 14.48 -8.80
N ASP A 66 10.50 15.76 -8.48
CA ASP A 66 11.49 16.55 -7.74
C ASP A 66 11.47 16.14 -6.26
N THR A 67 12.67 16.00 -5.68
CA THR A 67 12.86 15.69 -4.26
C THR A 67 13.24 16.95 -3.50
N PHE A 68 12.62 17.16 -2.36
CA PHE A 68 12.86 18.31 -1.48
C PHE A 68 13.16 17.83 -0.06
N SER A 69 14.05 18.57 0.58
CA SER A 69 14.22 18.44 2.03
C SER A 69 13.29 19.39 2.76
N LYS A 70 12.97 19.04 4.00
CA LYS A 70 12.18 19.90 4.90
C LYS A 70 12.70 21.32 4.92
N ASP A 71 11.78 22.27 4.96
CA ASP A 71 12.02 23.72 4.97
C ASP A 71 12.63 24.31 3.67
N ASN A 72 12.88 23.50 2.65
CA ASN A 72 13.28 24.03 1.33
C ASN A 72 12.14 24.83 0.70
N SER A 73 12.48 25.98 0.09
CA SER A 73 11.52 26.81 -0.63
C SER A 73 11.11 26.13 -1.94
N MET A 74 9.81 26.00 -2.18
CA MET A 74 9.22 25.42 -3.39
C MET A 74 8.55 26.45 -4.27
N GLY A 75 8.43 27.68 -3.79
CA GLY A 75 7.81 28.79 -4.49
C GLY A 75 7.45 29.93 -3.54
N THR A 76 6.73 30.92 -4.06
CA THR A 76 6.28 32.07 -3.27
C THR A 76 4.82 32.41 -3.56
N VAL A 77 4.13 32.92 -2.54
CA VAL A 77 2.81 33.54 -2.67
C VAL A 77 2.96 35.03 -2.43
N GLN A 78 2.60 35.82 -3.42
CA GLN A 78 2.63 37.25 -3.34
C GLN A 78 1.30 37.76 -2.77
N MET A 79 1.33 38.26 -1.56
CA MET A 79 0.19 38.90 -0.90
C MET A 79 0.15 40.40 -1.21
N VAL A 80 -1.04 40.94 -1.43
CA VAL A 80 -1.25 42.40 -1.48
C VAL A 80 -1.62 42.85 -0.07
N SER A 81 -0.78 43.71 0.50
CA SER A 81 -0.99 44.37 1.81
C SER A 81 -1.09 45.88 1.62
N ASP A 82 -1.66 46.55 2.59
CA ASP A 82 -1.73 48.03 2.61
C ASP A 82 -0.37 48.73 2.52
N LYS A 83 0.72 47.96 2.79
CA LYS A 83 2.12 48.42 2.71
C LYS A 83 2.83 48.02 1.42
N GLY A 84 2.11 47.41 0.47
CA GLY A 84 2.64 46.89 -0.78
C GLY A 84 2.56 45.36 -0.92
N ALA A 85 3.16 44.84 -1.98
CA ALA A 85 3.26 43.36 -2.19
C ALA A 85 4.30 42.76 -1.24
N VAL A 86 3.94 41.68 -0.58
CA VAL A 86 4.83 40.90 0.30
C VAL A 86 4.87 39.47 -0.20
N ASP A 87 6.06 38.95 -0.42
CA ASP A 87 6.29 37.56 -0.84
C ASP A 87 6.43 36.65 0.39
N VAL A 88 5.65 35.59 0.41
CA VAL A 88 5.66 34.56 1.45
C VAL A 88 6.11 33.25 0.86
N ASP A 89 7.21 32.68 1.40
CA ASP A 89 7.76 31.42 0.93
C ASP A 89 6.84 30.23 1.20
N ILE A 90 6.68 29.38 0.21
CA ILE A 90 6.07 28.06 0.34
C ILE A 90 7.19 27.08 0.62
N LYS A 91 7.19 26.50 1.83
CA LYS A 91 8.23 25.58 2.28
C LYS A 91 7.74 24.14 2.27
N ALA A 92 8.64 23.19 1.96
CA ALA A 92 8.38 21.78 2.12
C ALA A 92 8.18 21.44 3.60
N PRO A 93 7.05 20.84 4.02
CA PRO A 93 6.77 20.55 5.43
C PRO A 93 7.57 19.36 5.97
N ALA A 94 8.05 18.47 5.08
CA ALA A 94 8.88 17.30 5.37
C ALA A 94 9.77 16.97 4.17
N ASP A 95 10.73 16.06 4.37
CA ASP A 95 11.48 15.46 3.28
C ASP A 95 10.54 14.64 2.39
N GLY A 96 10.80 14.59 1.09
CA GLY A 96 9.99 13.78 0.18
C GLY A 96 10.09 14.18 -1.27
N THR A 97 9.42 13.39 -2.11
CA THR A 97 9.34 13.57 -3.56
C THR A 97 7.94 14.00 -3.97
N ILE A 98 7.82 14.99 -4.85
CA ILE A 98 6.53 15.41 -5.40
C ILE A 98 6.00 14.31 -6.33
N VAL A 99 4.85 13.75 -5.99
CA VAL A 99 4.15 12.78 -6.84
C VAL A 99 3.06 13.42 -7.69
N GLN A 100 2.53 14.55 -7.24
CA GLN A 100 1.52 15.30 -7.96
C GLN A 100 1.65 16.79 -7.64
N THR A 101 1.51 17.65 -8.65
CA THR A 101 1.38 19.10 -8.49
C THR A 101 0.08 19.58 -9.13
N THR A 102 -0.63 20.46 -8.41
CA THR A 102 -1.82 21.19 -8.88
C THR A 102 -1.55 22.68 -8.97
N ALA A 103 -0.34 23.11 -8.60
CA ALA A 103 0.09 24.49 -8.63
C ALA A 103 0.17 25.02 -10.07
N VAL A 104 -0.47 26.17 -10.32
CA VAL A 104 -0.37 26.89 -11.58
C VAL A 104 0.12 28.28 -11.28
N GLU A 105 1.29 28.64 -11.85
CA GLU A 105 1.86 29.97 -11.67
C GLU A 105 0.91 31.07 -12.13
N ASN A 106 1.00 32.22 -11.48
CA ASN A 106 0.21 33.40 -11.76
C ASN A 106 -1.30 33.27 -11.44
N THR A 107 -1.74 32.20 -10.77
CA THR A 107 -3.11 32.04 -10.27
C THR A 107 -3.24 32.56 -8.84
N MET A 108 -4.46 32.95 -8.47
CA MET A 108 -4.81 33.30 -7.09
C MET A 108 -5.06 32.01 -6.30
N VAL A 109 -4.43 31.91 -5.14
CA VAL A 109 -4.62 30.79 -4.21
C VAL A 109 -5.05 31.31 -2.84
N ALA A 110 -5.88 30.54 -2.14
CA ALA A 110 -6.25 30.83 -0.76
C ALA A 110 -5.27 30.12 0.19
N ALA A 111 -5.11 30.66 1.39
CA ALA A 111 -4.36 29.98 2.45
C ALA A 111 -4.93 28.56 2.69
N GLY A 112 -4.07 27.56 2.79
CA GLY A 112 -4.43 26.14 2.94
C GLY A 112 -4.75 25.41 1.63
N THR A 113 -4.78 26.10 0.46
CA THR A 113 -4.98 25.42 -0.84
C THR A 113 -3.84 24.43 -1.09
N PRO A 114 -4.12 23.14 -1.35
CA PRO A 114 -3.09 22.16 -1.71
C PRO A 114 -2.47 22.51 -3.06
N LEU A 115 -1.14 22.60 -3.12
CA LEU A 115 -0.35 22.92 -4.32
C LEU A 115 0.39 21.72 -4.84
N ALA A 116 0.85 20.83 -3.97
CA ALA A 116 1.48 19.58 -4.33
C ALA A 116 1.22 18.51 -3.27
N VAL A 117 1.36 17.26 -3.69
CA VAL A 117 1.37 16.09 -2.84
C VAL A 117 2.75 15.45 -2.92
N THR A 118 3.35 15.22 -1.76
CA THR A 118 4.66 14.59 -1.62
C THR A 118 4.56 13.28 -0.84
N TYR A 119 5.48 12.37 -1.12
CA TYR A 119 5.68 11.14 -0.36
C TYR A 119 7.16 10.98 -0.04
N ASP A 120 7.44 10.42 1.14
CA ASP A 120 8.75 9.85 1.42
C ASP A 120 8.83 8.49 0.73
N LEU A 121 9.56 8.43 -0.40
CA LEU A 121 9.70 7.22 -1.19
C LEU A 121 10.79 6.27 -0.65
N ASP A 122 11.59 6.72 0.32
CA ASP A 122 12.63 5.93 0.96
C ASP A 122 12.09 5.12 2.15
N HIS A 123 10.91 5.51 2.68
CA HIS A 123 10.25 4.87 3.80
C HIS A 123 8.81 4.44 3.44
N LEU A 124 8.71 3.55 2.47
CA LEU A 124 7.44 2.92 2.10
C LEU A 124 7.18 1.68 2.96
N TRP A 125 5.90 1.31 3.06
CA TRP A 125 5.45 0.08 3.69
C TRP A 125 4.35 -0.56 2.86
N VAL A 126 3.96 -1.79 3.21
CA VAL A 126 2.77 -2.43 2.64
C VAL A 126 1.63 -2.37 3.64
N THR A 127 0.46 -1.95 3.18
CA THR A 127 -0.79 -2.12 3.92
C THR A 127 -1.54 -3.31 3.34
N ALA A 128 -1.62 -4.40 4.12
CA ALA A 128 -2.32 -5.61 3.77
C ALA A 128 -3.63 -5.72 4.55
N ASN A 129 -4.74 -5.95 3.85
CA ASN A 129 -6.04 -6.16 4.45
C ASN A 129 -6.23 -7.65 4.72
N VAL A 130 -6.14 -8.04 5.97
CA VAL A 130 -6.32 -9.41 6.44
C VAL A 130 -7.76 -9.61 6.89
N LYS A 131 -8.37 -10.74 6.54
CA LYS A 131 -9.72 -11.07 7.00
C LYS A 131 -9.75 -11.21 8.53
N GLU A 132 -10.81 -10.70 9.15
CA GLU A 132 -11.03 -10.84 10.60
C GLU A 132 -10.93 -12.29 11.08
N THR A 133 -11.37 -13.25 10.26
CA THR A 133 -11.33 -14.69 10.57
C THR A 133 -9.90 -15.26 10.66
N ASP A 134 -8.93 -14.61 10.03
CA ASP A 134 -7.58 -15.11 9.88
C ASP A 134 -6.59 -14.29 10.75
N LEU A 135 -7.13 -13.33 11.53
CA LEU A 135 -6.31 -12.37 12.29
C LEU A 135 -5.54 -13.04 13.45
N ASP A 136 -6.09 -14.10 14.03
CA ASP A 136 -5.44 -14.83 15.13
C ASP A 136 -4.10 -15.47 14.72
N ASP A 137 -3.92 -15.70 13.41
CA ASP A 137 -2.69 -16.25 12.82
C ASP A 137 -1.62 -15.19 12.56
N VAL A 138 -1.95 -13.90 12.69
CA VAL A 138 -1.05 -12.78 12.41
C VAL A 138 -0.49 -12.20 13.70
N LYS A 139 0.85 -12.09 13.76
CA LYS A 139 1.56 -11.51 14.92
C LYS A 139 2.64 -10.54 14.45
N VAL A 140 2.84 -9.49 15.23
CA VAL A 140 3.94 -8.55 15.00
C VAL A 140 5.28 -9.28 15.04
N GLY A 141 6.14 -8.99 14.06
CA GLY A 141 7.47 -9.58 13.89
C GLY A 141 7.52 -10.79 12.97
N GLN A 142 6.39 -11.32 12.48
CA GLN A 142 6.39 -12.39 11.48
C GLN A 142 7.02 -11.94 10.18
N ASP A 143 7.77 -12.84 9.53
CA ASP A 143 8.35 -12.62 8.20
C ASP A 143 7.26 -12.65 7.12
N VAL A 144 7.41 -11.82 6.10
CA VAL A 144 6.45 -11.68 5.01
C VAL A 144 7.16 -11.64 3.67
N ASP A 145 6.74 -12.51 2.75
CA ASP A 145 7.12 -12.44 1.34
C ASP A 145 6.15 -11.50 0.62
N ILE A 146 6.66 -10.55 -0.14
CA ILE A 146 5.90 -9.51 -0.83
C ILE A 146 6.16 -9.62 -2.34
N TYR A 147 5.10 -9.84 -3.10
CA TYR A 147 5.11 -9.95 -4.56
C TYR A 147 4.44 -8.72 -5.14
N VAL A 148 5.22 -7.87 -5.81
CA VAL A 148 4.72 -6.64 -6.43
C VAL A 148 4.26 -6.97 -7.85
N ASP A 149 3.00 -6.65 -8.19
CA ASP A 149 2.41 -6.98 -9.50
C ASP A 149 3.18 -6.35 -10.67
N ALA A 150 3.76 -5.17 -10.45
CA ALA A 150 4.58 -4.48 -11.45
C ALA A 150 5.94 -5.16 -11.70
N PHE A 151 6.41 -6.01 -10.79
CA PHE A 151 7.72 -6.66 -10.83
C PHE A 151 7.62 -8.16 -10.52
N PRO A 152 7.01 -8.98 -11.39
CA PRO A 152 6.63 -10.36 -11.11
C PRO A 152 7.81 -11.32 -10.82
N ASN A 153 9.04 -10.93 -11.16
CA ASN A 153 10.24 -11.73 -10.96
C ASN A 153 11.02 -11.36 -9.69
N ILE A 154 10.50 -10.41 -8.90
CA ILE A 154 11.15 -9.91 -7.69
C ILE A 154 10.25 -10.22 -6.51
N THR A 155 10.81 -10.86 -5.50
CA THR A 155 10.18 -11.04 -4.20
C THR A 155 10.89 -10.10 -3.23
N LEU A 156 10.12 -9.22 -2.60
CA LEU A 156 10.59 -8.39 -1.52
C LEU A 156 10.30 -9.07 -0.20
N ASN A 157 11.12 -8.79 0.80
CA ASN A 157 10.94 -9.27 2.16
C ASN A 157 10.51 -8.13 3.06
N GLY A 158 9.78 -8.48 4.10
CA GLY A 158 9.33 -7.53 5.11
C GLY A 158 8.92 -8.23 6.38
N LYS A 159 8.46 -7.45 7.34
CA LYS A 159 7.95 -7.97 8.62
C LYS A 159 6.65 -7.29 8.99
N VAL A 160 5.77 -8.03 9.66
CA VAL A 160 4.58 -7.45 10.28
C VAL A 160 5.04 -6.44 11.35
N GLU A 161 4.78 -5.15 11.10
CA GLU A 161 5.15 -4.05 12.00
C GLU A 161 4.02 -3.72 12.97
N GLU A 162 2.79 -3.63 12.46
CA GLU A 162 1.62 -3.23 13.24
C GLU A 162 0.36 -3.90 12.71
N ILE A 163 -0.53 -4.27 13.62
CA ILE A 163 -1.86 -4.79 13.31
C ILE A 163 -2.88 -3.72 13.69
N GLY A 164 -3.73 -3.32 12.77
CA GLY A 164 -4.77 -2.31 13.01
C GLY A 164 -5.73 -2.71 14.13
N LEU A 165 -6.13 -1.72 14.92
CA LEU A 165 -7.05 -1.90 16.05
C LEU A 165 -8.52 -1.72 15.65
N ALA A 166 -8.79 -1.48 14.38
CA ALA A 166 -10.14 -1.33 13.84
C ALA A 166 -10.22 -1.91 12.43
N THR A 167 -11.41 -2.38 12.05
CA THR A 167 -11.64 -2.85 10.68
C THR A 167 -11.67 -1.69 9.69
N ALA A 168 -11.28 -1.93 8.45
CA ALA A 168 -11.32 -0.91 7.39
C ALA A 168 -12.72 -0.32 7.21
N GLY A 169 -13.78 -1.10 7.47
CA GLY A 169 -15.16 -0.65 7.41
C GLY A 169 -15.55 0.40 8.45
N THR A 170 -14.82 0.50 9.58
CA THR A 170 -15.08 1.46 10.65
C THR A 170 -14.86 2.91 10.20
N PHE A 171 -13.92 3.13 9.27
CA PHE A 171 -13.57 4.44 8.75
C PHE A 171 -14.23 4.75 7.40
N SER A 172 -15.14 3.87 6.93
CA SER A 172 -15.88 4.11 5.69
C SER A 172 -16.89 5.24 5.86
N LEU A 173 -16.82 6.24 4.98
CA LEU A 173 -17.80 7.34 4.94
C LEU A 173 -19.16 6.90 4.34
N LEU A 174 -19.26 5.70 3.78
CA LEU A 174 -20.51 5.19 3.23
C LEU A 174 -21.31 4.50 4.35
N PRO A 175 -22.54 4.96 4.62
CA PRO A 175 -23.38 4.31 5.62
C PRO A 175 -23.73 2.90 5.15
N LYS A 176 -23.40 1.88 5.96
CA LYS A 176 -23.81 0.48 5.74
C LYS A 176 -25.26 0.26 6.21
N ASN A 177 -26.20 1.03 5.66
CA ASN A 177 -27.62 0.89 5.99
C ASN A 177 -28.25 -0.11 5.02
N ASN A 178 -28.44 -1.34 5.46
CA ASN A 178 -29.34 -2.30 4.80
C ASN A 178 -30.79 -1.93 5.14
N ALA A 179 -31.37 -1.01 4.34
CA ALA A 179 -32.76 -0.56 4.49
C ALA A 179 -33.80 -1.67 4.23
N SER A 180 -33.39 -2.84 3.75
CA SER A 180 -34.26 -3.96 3.34
C SER A 180 -34.44 -5.09 4.36
N GLY A 181 -33.91 -4.95 5.58
CA GLY A 181 -34.13 -5.93 6.66
C GLY A 181 -33.39 -7.27 6.55
N ASN A 182 -32.72 -7.53 5.44
CA ASN A 182 -31.88 -8.71 5.28
C ASN A 182 -30.42 -8.38 5.65
N TYR A 183 -29.99 -8.80 6.83
CA TYR A 183 -28.60 -8.68 7.25
C TYR A 183 -27.77 -9.78 6.62
N THR A 184 -26.93 -9.43 5.64
CA THR A 184 -25.88 -10.31 5.13
C THR A 184 -24.59 -10.00 5.89
N LYS A 185 -24.06 -10.97 6.64
CA LYS A 185 -22.76 -10.81 7.31
C LYS A 185 -21.66 -10.77 6.27
N GLU A 186 -21.00 -9.61 6.14
CA GLU A 186 -19.80 -9.45 5.31
C GLU A 186 -18.56 -9.66 6.17
N THR A 187 -17.58 -10.42 5.66
CA THR A 187 -16.29 -10.57 6.33
C THR A 187 -15.56 -9.23 6.32
N GLN A 188 -15.28 -8.73 7.52
CA GLN A 188 -14.51 -7.51 7.69
C GLN A 188 -13.02 -7.79 7.47
N VAL A 189 -12.26 -6.74 7.13
CA VAL A 189 -10.81 -6.81 7.01
C VAL A 189 -10.16 -5.84 7.97
N VAL A 190 -9.02 -6.24 8.51
CA VAL A 190 -8.18 -5.44 9.40
C VAL A 190 -6.90 -5.07 8.65
N PRO A 191 -6.53 -3.79 8.58
CA PRO A 191 -5.30 -3.37 7.96
C PRO A 191 -4.10 -3.80 8.81
N VAL A 192 -3.12 -4.44 8.17
CA VAL A 192 -1.84 -4.83 8.76
C VAL A 192 -0.74 -4.07 8.04
N LYS A 193 0.07 -3.35 8.81
CA LYS A 193 1.25 -2.64 8.30
C LYS A 193 2.44 -3.59 8.29
N ILE A 194 3.09 -3.69 7.14
CA ILE A 194 4.24 -4.55 6.91
C ILE A 194 5.39 -3.66 6.47
N SER A 195 6.49 -3.69 7.22
CA SER A 195 7.71 -2.99 6.82
C SER A 195 8.31 -3.63 5.58
N LEU A 196 8.94 -2.82 4.75
CA LEU A 196 9.72 -3.29 3.61
C LEU A 196 11.19 -3.29 3.99
N ASP A 197 11.86 -4.41 3.78
CA ASP A 197 13.32 -4.45 3.79
C ASP A 197 13.85 -3.66 2.58
N HIS A 198 15.17 -3.56 2.42
CA HIS A 198 15.79 -2.85 1.33
C HIS A 198 15.19 -3.24 -0.03
N TYR A 199 14.63 -2.27 -0.74
CA TYR A 199 14.13 -2.45 -2.10
C TYR A 199 14.97 -1.61 -3.07
N GLY A 200 15.60 -2.30 -4.05
CA GLY A 200 16.37 -1.64 -5.11
C GLY A 200 15.51 -1.16 -6.28
N GLU A 201 14.22 -1.49 -6.28
CA GLU A 201 13.28 -1.15 -7.34
C GLU A 201 12.51 0.14 -7.01
N ARG A 202 12.11 0.86 -8.07
CA ARG A 202 11.32 2.07 -7.92
C ARG A 202 9.87 1.72 -7.55
N LEU A 203 9.59 1.60 -6.27
CA LEU A 203 8.24 1.43 -5.74
C LEU A 203 7.49 2.77 -5.73
N VAL A 204 6.18 2.71 -5.97
CA VAL A 204 5.29 3.88 -5.93
C VAL A 204 4.10 3.57 -5.03
N PRO A 205 3.68 4.49 -4.16
CA PRO A 205 2.46 4.33 -3.38
C PRO A 205 1.25 4.03 -4.28
N GLY A 206 0.41 3.09 -3.86
CA GLY A 206 -0.75 2.62 -4.63
C GLY A 206 -0.49 1.41 -5.54
N MET A 207 0.74 0.94 -5.69
CA MET A 207 1.01 -0.31 -6.39
C MET A 207 0.38 -1.48 -5.65
N ASN A 208 -0.28 -2.38 -6.39
CA ASN A 208 -0.84 -3.61 -5.84
C ASN A 208 0.26 -4.63 -5.57
N VAL A 209 0.08 -5.36 -4.50
CA VAL A 209 0.98 -6.43 -4.07
C VAL A 209 0.19 -7.62 -3.54
N THR A 210 0.74 -8.80 -3.67
CA THR A 210 0.31 -9.99 -2.95
C THR A 210 1.28 -10.24 -1.80
N VAL A 211 0.77 -10.43 -0.60
CA VAL A 211 1.61 -10.73 0.57
C VAL A 211 1.36 -12.16 1.05
N ARG A 212 2.42 -12.77 1.55
CA ARG A 212 2.40 -14.08 2.16
C ARG A 212 3.09 -14.01 3.53
N ILE A 213 2.30 -14.05 4.58
CA ILE A 213 2.75 -13.98 5.98
C ILE A 213 3.08 -15.41 6.44
N HIS A 214 4.25 -15.61 7.03
CA HIS A 214 4.68 -16.87 7.62
C HIS A 214 4.03 -17.03 9.00
N LYS A 215 3.26 -18.13 9.21
CA LYS A 215 2.55 -18.41 10.48
C LYS A 215 3.46 -18.94 11.57
#